data_35a7919159e63913873162fffef2d038
#
_entry.id   35a7919159e63913873162fffef2d038
#
_cell.length_a   1.000
_cell.length_b   1.000
_cell.length_c   1.000
_cell.angle_alpha   90.00
_cell.angle_beta   90.00
_cell.angle_gamma   90.00
#
_symmetry.space_group_name_H-M   'P 1'
#
loop_
_entity.id
_entity.type
_entity.pdbx_description
1 polymer ?
#
loop_
_entity_poly.entity_id
_entity_poly.type
_entity_poly.pdbx_seq_one_letter_code
_entity_poly.pdbx_strand_id
1 'polypeptide(L)'
;MKRLTRWGVLGGMLLAGSGAAQAQLAAVKTNALLWGNLTPNLSVELVTAPRFSLEGTVFYGLNKNPLDVQLKGAQAEIRYWISGRPMARSFVGLSVSGMRYFVAHEGTTHRGDAAGPGLTYGYAWPLCKHFNLEFSAGVGVMWYREKKYAEGTNMNKAEYNAKGMKYVP
;
A
#
# COMPACT_ATOMS: atom_id res chain seq x y z
N MET A 1 15.88 3.90 -27.97
CA MET A 1 14.52 3.52 -27.54
C MET A 1 14.21 2.02 -27.59
N LYS A 2 15.02 1.14 -28.21
CA LYS A 2 14.74 -0.31 -28.34
C LYS A 2 15.23 -1.19 -27.17
N ARG A 3 16.00 -0.66 -26.22
CA ARG A 3 16.56 -1.45 -25.10
C ARG A 3 15.64 -1.54 -23.87
N LEU A 4 14.84 -0.52 -23.61
CA LEU A 4 13.90 -0.50 -22.48
C LEU A 4 12.76 -1.53 -22.62
N THR A 5 12.31 -1.77 -23.86
CA THR A 5 11.24 -2.74 -24.14
C THR A 5 11.66 -4.19 -23.88
N ARG A 6 12.96 -4.51 -24.04
CA ARG A 6 13.46 -5.88 -23.81
C ARG A 6 13.54 -6.24 -22.32
N TRP A 7 13.84 -5.28 -21.46
CA TRP A 7 13.87 -5.50 -20.01
C TRP A 7 12.48 -5.56 -19.40
N GLY A 8 11.53 -4.78 -19.92
CA GLY A 8 10.13 -4.86 -19.52
C GLY A 8 9.47 -6.19 -19.87
N VAL A 9 9.80 -6.76 -21.03
CA VAL A 9 9.31 -8.08 -21.45
C VAL A 9 9.96 -9.21 -20.65
N LEU A 10 11.25 -9.09 -20.31
CA LEU A 10 11.93 -10.06 -19.44
C LEU A 10 11.41 -10.04 -18.01
N GLY A 11 11.11 -8.85 -17.45
CA GLY A 11 10.48 -8.72 -16.14
C GLY A 11 9.06 -9.30 -16.12
N GLY A 12 8.28 -9.08 -17.17
CA GLY A 12 6.95 -9.66 -17.34
C GLY A 12 6.98 -11.17 -17.54
N MET A 13 7.96 -11.72 -18.24
CA MET A 13 8.13 -13.16 -18.42
C MET A 13 8.62 -13.88 -17.16
N LEU A 14 9.43 -13.25 -16.33
CA LEU A 14 9.81 -13.81 -15.02
C LEU A 14 8.62 -13.92 -14.05
N LEU A 15 7.65 -13.04 -14.15
CA LEU A 15 6.39 -13.12 -13.39
C LEU A 15 5.41 -14.15 -13.99
N ALA A 16 5.45 -14.40 -15.29
CA ALA A 16 4.59 -15.37 -15.98
C ALA A 16 5.17 -16.80 -16.00
N GLY A 17 6.48 -16.97 -15.85
CA GLY A 17 7.17 -18.26 -16.00
C GLY A 17 7.10 -19.21 -14.80
N SER A 18 6.54 -18.81 -13.65
CA SER A 18 6.37 -19.66 -12.47
C SER A 18 4.98 -20.33 -12.38
N GLY A 19 4.21 -20.30 -13.45
CA GLY A 19 2.77 -20.52 -13.46
C GLY A 19 2.25 -21.95 -13.48
N ALA A 20 3.04 -23.01 -13.47
CA ALA A 20 2.45 -24.35 -13.70
C ALA A 20 2.45 -25.30 -12.48
N ALA A 21 3.33 -25.09 -11.48
CA ALA A 21 3.39 -26.01 -10.33
C ALA A 21 3.27 -25.33 -8.96
N GLN A 22 3.27 -24.00 -8.91
CA GLN A 22 3.29 -23.22 -7.65
C GLN A 22 2.26 -22.09 -7.61
N ALA A 23 1.14 -22.25 -8.29
CA ALA A 23 0.06 -21.24 -8.41
C ALA A 23 -0.55 -20.77 -7.07
N GLN A 24 -0.03 -21.22 -5.93
CA GLN A 24 -0.47 -20.83 -4.60
C GLN A 24 0.60 -20.06 -3.80
N LEU A 25 1.75 -19.77 -4.39
CA LEU A 25 2.85 -19.10 -3.69
C LEU A 25 2.88 -17.59 -3.84
N ALA A 26 2.19 -17.05 -4.85
CA ALA A 26 2.16 -15.61 -5.10
C ALA A 26 0.76 -15.15 -5.53
N ALA A 27 0.37 -13.96 -5.10
CA ALA A 27 -0.82 -13.26 -5.54
C ALA A 27 -0.52 -11.79 -5.85
N VAL A 28 -1.20 -11.26 -6.87
CA VAL A 28 -1.22 -9.83 -7.18
C VAL A 28 -2.58 -9.30 -6.78
N LYS A 29 -2.61 -8.17 -6.09
CA LYS A 29 -3.81 -7.57 -5.51
C LYS A 29 -3.91 -6.09 -5.80
N THR A 30 -5.12 -5.58 -5.72
CA THR A 30 -5.38 -4.13 -5.74
C THR A 30 -6.50 -3.80 -4.75
N ASN A 31 -6.48 -2.59 -4.20
CA ASN A 31 -7.47 -2.15 -3.22
C ASN A 31 -8.47 -1.20 -3.89
N ALA A 32 -9.73 -1.62 -3.97
CA ALA A 32 -10.80 -0.88 -4.61
C ALA A 32 -11.14 0.45 -3.89
N LEU A 33 -10.99 0.52 -2.56
CA LEU A 33 -11.25 1.76 -1.81
C LEU A 33 -10.25 2.85 -2.17
N LEU A 34 -8.98 2.51 -2.38
CA LEU A 34 -7.98 3.45 -2.84
C LEU A 34 -8.24 3.92 -4.27
N TRP A 35 -8.77 3.06 -5.13
CA TRP A 35 -9.22 3.46 -6.47
C TRP A 35 -10.39 4.44 -6.42
N GLY A 36 -11.30 4.31 -5.46
CA GLY A 36 -12.38 5.29 -5.24
C GLY A 36 -11.86 6.71 -4.96
N ASN A 37 -10.67 6.84 -4.39
CA ASN A 37 -9.97 8.12 -4.22
C ASN A 37 -8.92 8.39 -5.32
N LEU A 38 -9.05 7.79 -6.50
CA LEU A 38 -8.09 7.91 -7.60
C LEU A 38 -6.63 7.70 -7.14
N THR A 39 -6.43 6.74 -6.25
CA THR A 39 -5.12 6.33 -5.76
C THR A 39 -4.82 4.91 -6.26
N PRO A 40 -4.33 4.77 -7.52
CA PRO A 40 -3.90 3.48 -8.03
C PRO A 40 -2.89 2.83 -7.07
N ASN A 41 -3.05 1.53 -6.92
CA ASN A 41 -2.26 0.74 -6.00
C ASN A 41 -2.06 -0.68 -6.53
N LEU A 42 -0.96 -1.27 -6.14
CA LEU A 42 -0.60 -2.63 -6.49
C LEU A 42 0.04 -3.30 -5.28
N SER A 43 -0.40 -4.50 -4.98
CA SER A 43 0.18 -5.34 -3.94
C SER A 43 0.64 -6.67 -4.54
N VAL A 44 1.71 -7.18 -4.00
CA VAL A 44 2.20 -8.54 -4.28
C VAL A 44 2.34 -9.26 -2.96
N GLU A 45 1.69 -10.40 -2.83
CA GLU A 45 1.78 -11.28 -1.67
C GLU A 45 2.51 -12.58 -2.05
N LEU A 46 3.46 -12.98 -1.21
CA LEU A 46 4.26 -14.19 -1.36
C LEU A 46 4.06 -15.08 -0.14
N VAL A 47 3.73 -16.34 -0.35
CA VAL A 47 3.69 -17.35 0.71
C VAL A 47 5.12 -17.72 1.08
N THR A 48 5.50 -17.50 2.32
CA THR A 48 6.85 -17.76 2.84
C THR A 48 6.93 -19.02 3.69
N ALA A 49 5.80 -19.44 4.28
CA ALA A 49 5.69 -20.64 5.09
C ALA A 49 4.23 -21.15 5.12
N PRO A 50 3.93 -22.36 5.62
CA PRO A 50 2.59 -22.94 5.60
C PRO A 50 1.47 -22.06 6.20
N ARG A 51 1.83 -21.10 7.07
CA ARG A 51 0.87 -20.18 7.72
C ARG A 51 1.27 -18.72 7.58
N PHE A 52 2.36 -18.44 6.86
CA PHE A 52 2.88 -17.09 6.75
C PHE A 52 2.97 -16.64 5.30
N SER A 53 2.65 -15.37 5.08
CA SER A 53 2.91 -14.67 3.83
C SER A 53 3.49 -13.30 4.09
N LEU A 54 4.17 -12.77 3.09
CA LEU A 54 4.70 -11.40 3.06
C LEU A 54 4.00 -10.65 1.93
N GLU A 55 3.40 -9.52 2.24
CA GLU A 55 2.79 -8.63 1.27
C GLU A 55 3.56 -7.32 1.17
N GLY A 56 3.82 -6.88 -0.05
CA GLY A 56 4.32 -5.56 -0.37
C GLY A 56 3.30 -4.78 -1.19
N THR A 57 2.97 -3.58 -0.77
CA THR A 57 2.00 -2.69 -1.44
C THR A 57 2.65 -1.37 -1.79
N VAL A 58 2.39 -0.86 -2.99
CA VAL A 58 2.73 0.50 -3.40
C VAL A 58 1.46 1.22 -3.85
N PHE A 59 1.37 2.52 -3.56
CA PHE A 59 0.23 3.34 -3.93
C PHE A 59 0.66 4.76 -4.32
N TYR A 60 -0.07 5.33 -5.28
CA TYR A 60 0.24 6.63 -5.85
C TYR A 60 -1.03 7.41 -6.17
N GLY A 61 -1.40 8.38 -5.35
CA GLY A 61 -2.54 9.25 -5.55
C GLY A 61 -2.33 10.23 -6.69
N LEU A 62 -3.33 10.38 -7.55
CA LEU A 62 -3.35 11.33 -8.66
C LEU A 62 -3.64 12.75 -8.14
N ASN A 63 -3.27 13.78 -8.93
CA ASN A 63 -3.36 15.18 -8.53
C ASN A 63 -4.80 15.73 -8.41
N LYS A 64 -5.77 15.08 -9.04
CA LYS A 64 -7.19 15.43 -8.98
C LYS A 64 -7.96 14.25 -8.44
N ASN A 65 -8.14 14.19 -7.13
CA ASN A 65 -8.91 13.14 -6.49
C ASN A 65 -10.11 13.72 -5.73
N PRO A 66 -11.17 12.93 -5.53
CA PRO A 66 -12.43 13.41 -4.93
C PRO A 66 -12.31 13.97 -3.53
N LEU A 67 -11.27 13.60 -2.78
CA LEU A 67 -11.08 14.00 -1.38
C LEU A 67 -9.98 15.05 -1.20
N ASP A 68 -9.39 15.58 -2.29
CA ASP A 68 -8.24 16.50 -2.28
C ASP A 68 -7.05 16.03 -1.42
N VAL A 69 -6.94 14.71 -1.24
CA VAL A 69 -5.89 14.06 -0.45
C VAL A 69 -5.05 13.18 -1.37
N GLN A 70 -3.85 13.60 -1.67
CA GLN A 70 -2.89 12.78 -2.42
C GLN A 70 -2.06 11.95 -1.46
N LEU A 71 -2.09 10.65 -1.66
CA LEU A 71 -1.31 9.67 -0.89
C LEU A 71 -0.32 8.96 -1.81
N LYS A 72 0.95 8.96 -1.43
CA LYS A 72 2.00 8.23 -2.15
C LYS A 72 2.82 7.46 -1.13
N GLY A 73 3.04 6.18 -1.35
CA GLY A 73 3.80 5.42 -0.37
C GLY A 73 3.88 3.95 -0.66
N ALA A 74 4.39 3.26 0.34
CA ALA A 74 4.52 1.81 0.33
C ALA A 74 4.25 1.23 1.73
N GLN A 75 3.84 -0.02 1.73
CA GLN A 75 3.62 -0.81 2.94
C GLN A 75 4.21 -2.20 2.74
N ALA A 76 4.81 -2.74 3.78
CA ALA A 76 5.16 -4.14 3.89
C ALA A 76 4.38 -4.75 5.06
N GLU A 77 3.89 -5.97 4.89
CA GLU A 77 3.07 -6.65 5.90
C GLU A 77 3.43 -8.14 5.97
N ILE A 78 3.70 -8.63 7.17
CA ILE A 78 3.82 -10.05 7.45
C ILE A 78 2.46 -10.52 7.96
N ARG A 79 1.90 -11.57 7.37
CA ARG A 79 0.58 -12.12 7.67
C ARG A 79 0.68 -13.52 8.25
N TYR A 80 -0.05 -13.74 9.32
CA TYR A 80 -0.26 -15.07 9.89
C TYR A 80 -1.70 -15.54 9.60
N TRP A 81 -1.84 -16.65 8.90
CA TRP A 81 -3.10 -17.22 8.47
C TRP A 81 -3.62 -18.20 9.52
N ILE A 82 -4.66 -17.80 10.23
CA ILE A 82 -5.27 -18.55 11.34
C ILE A 82 -5.83 -19.89 10.84
N SER A 83 -6.36 -19.90 9.62
CA SER A 83 -6.90 -21.11 8.97
C SER A 83 -5.84 -22.16 8.64
N GLY A 84 -4.56 -21.85 8.76
CA GLY A 84 -3.46 -22.74 8.37
C GLY A 84 -3.24 -22.82 6.85
N ARG A 85 -3.98 -22.06 6.07
CA ARG A 85 -3.86 -21.99 4.60
C ARG A 85 -3.72 -20.53 4.18
N PRO A 86 -2.56 -20.12 3.62
CA PRO A 86 -2.36 -18.77 3.11
C PRO A 86 -3.38 -18.39 2.03
N MET A 87 -3.69 -17.11 1.93
CA MET A 87 -4.64 -16.51 0.99
C MET A 87 -6.07 -17.02 1.11
N ALA A 88 -6.44 -17.63 2.25
CA ALA A 88 -7.79 -18.12 2.49
C ALA A 88 -8.21 -17.93 3.94
N ARG A 89 -9.43 -17.38 4.13
CA ARG A 89 -10.06 -17.12 5.44
C ARG A 89 -9.33 -16.04 6.26
N SER A 90 -9.35 -16.17 7.58
CA SER A 90 -8.89 -15.14 8.50
C SER A 90 -7.37 -15.09 8.62
N PHE A 91 -6.83 -13.88 8.71
CA PHE A 91 -5.43 -13.62 9.02
C PHE A 91 -5.29 -12.44 9.98
N VAL A 92 -4.14 -12.39 10.64
CA VAL A 92 -3.64 -11.22 11.37
C VAL A 92 -2.33 -10.80 10.73
N GLY A 93 -2.13 -9.49 10.61
CA GLY A 93 -0.95 -8.92 9.98
C GLY A 93 -0.20 -7.96 10.89
N LEU A 94 1.11 -7.94 10.76
CA LEU A 94 1.98 -6.90 11.28
C LEU A 94 2.57 -6.14 10.10
N SER A 95 2.27 -4.85 10.03
CA SER A 95 2.68 -4.00 8.91
C SER A 95 3.64 -2.90 9.34
N VAL A 96 4.43 -2.43 8.39
CA VAL A 96 5.12 -1.16 8.44
C VAL A 96 4.81 -0.40 7.17
N SER A 97 4.40 0.86 7.31
CA SER A 97 4.06 1.71 6.18
C SER A 97 4.83 3.02 6.22
N GLY A 98 5.15 3.53 5.04
CA GLY A 98 5.71 4.85 4.84
C GLY A 98 4.94 5.57 3.73
N MET A 99 4.48 6.78 4.03
CA MET A 99 3.69 7.55 3.07
C MET A 99 4.04 9.03 3.10
N ARG A 100 3.86 9.64 1.96
CA ARG A 100 3.81 11.10 1.80
C ARG A 100 2.38 11.48 1.49
N TYR A 101 1.87 12.46 2.22
CA TYR A 101 0.54 13.01 1.99
C TYR A 101 0.63 14.48 1.61
N PHE A 102 -0.34 14.89 0.82
CA PHE A 102 -0.55 16.27 0.43
C PHE A 102 -2.05 16.55 0.52
N VAL A 103 -2.42 17.54 1.32
CA VAL A 103 -3.80 17.96 1.53
C VAL A 103 -3.88 19.45 1.30
N ALA A 104 -4.69 19.87 0.35
CA ALA A 104 -5.01 21.29 0.12
C ALA A 104 -6.40 21.56 0.69
N HIS A 105 -6.49 22.46 1.66
CA HIS A 105 -7.77 22.86 2.26
C HIS A 105 -7.75 24.34 2.59
N GLU A 106 -8.73 25.10 2.07
CA GLU A 106 -8.98 26.52 2.36
C GLU A 106 -7.72 27.43 2.28
N GLY A 107 -6.94 27.32 1.18
CA GLY A 107 -5.77 28.19 0.96
C GLY A 107 -4.53 27.82 1.80
N THR A 108 -4.60 26.75 2.56
CA THR A 108 -3.45 26.21 3.30
C THR A 108 -3.08 24.83 2.76
N THR A 109 -1.82 24.65 2.45
CA THR A 109 -1.31 23.38 1.97
C THR A 109 -0.55 22.66 3.08
N HIS A 110 -0.98 21.45 3.34
CA HIS A 110 -0.35 20.52 4.27
C HIS A 110 0.40 19.44 3.48
N ARG A 111 1.70 19.39 3.63
CA ARG A 111 2.54 18.35 3.06
C ARG A 111 3.35 17.71 4.16
N GLY A 112 3.26 16.39 4.29
CA GLY A 112 3.98 15.66 5.30
C GLY A 112 4.42 14.29 4.84
N ASP A 113 5.39 13.77 5.57
CA ASP A 113 5.84 12.40 5.51
C ASP A 113 5.39 11.71 6.80
N ALA A 114 4.85 10.51 6.71
CA ALA A 114 4.44 9.71 7.85
C ALA A 114 4.94 8.27 7.66
N ALA A 115 5.39 7.65 8.74
CA ALA A 115 5.80 6.26 8.75
C ALA A 115 5.49 5.62 10.10
N GLY A 116 5.20 4.32 10.10
CA GLY A 116 4.94 3.62 11.35
C GLY A 116 4.44 2.19 11.19
N PRO A 117 4.43 1.44 12.30
CA PRO A 117 3.89 0.10 12.36
C PRO A 117 2.37 0.08 12.51
N GLY A 118 1.76 -1.02 12.11
CA GLY A 118 0.34 -1.28 12.26
C GLY A 118 0.04 -2.75 12.49
N LEU A 119 -1.14 -3.01 13.03
CA LEU A 119 -1.73 -4.34 13.17
C LEU A 119 -2.97 -4.41 12.31
N THR A 120 -3.12 -5.50 11.59
CA THR A 120 -4.22 -5.74 10.65
C THR A 120 -4.92 -7.05 11.00
N TYR A 121 -6.23 -7.06 10.88
CA TYR A 121 -7.04 -8.27 10.83
C TYR A 121 -7.81 -8.28 9.52
N GLY A 122 -7.86 -9.43 8.87
CA GLY A 122 -8.57 -9.55 7.61
C GLY A 122 -9.13 -10.93 7.35
N TYR A 123 -9.97 -10.98 6.33
CA TYR A 123 -10.59 -12.19 5.83
C TYR A 123 -10.50 -12.23 4.30
N ALA A 124 -9.88 -13.27 3.78
CA ALA A 124 -9.81 -13.55 2.35
C ALA A 124 -10.85 -14.61 1.98
N TRP A 125 -11.75 -14.25 1.09
CA TRP A 125 -12.80 -15.12 0.56
C TRP A 125 -12.39 -15.61 -0.83
N PRO A 126 -12.01 -16.87 -0.98
CA PRO A 126 -11.75 -17.45 -2.30
C PRO A 126 -13.05 -17.52 -3.12
N LEU A 127 -13.14 -16.76 -4.20
CA LEU A 127 -14.28 -16.79 -5.11
C LEU A 127 -14.16 -17.92 -6.14
N CYS A 128 -12.92 -18.11 -6.64
CA CYS A 128 -12.61 -19.21 -7.56
C CYS A 128 -11.11 -19.54 -7.48
N LYS A 129 -10.62 -20.38 -8.39
CA LYS A 129 -9.20 -20.82 -8.40
C LYS A 129 -8.18 -19.67 -8.52
N HIS A 130 -8.58 -18.55 -9.14
CA HIS A 130 -7.67 -17.46 -9.48
C HIS A 130 -8.02 -16.14 -8.82
N PHE A 131 -9.21 -16.02 -8.20
CA PHE A 131 -9.69 -14.75 -7.63
C PHE A 131 -10.11 -14.90 -6.17
N ASN A 132 -9.62 -14.00 -5.35
CA ASN A 132 -10.01 -13.84 -3.96
C ASN A 132 -10.55 -12.43 -3.74
N LEU A 133 -11.56 -12.31 -2.90
CA LEU A 133 -12.00 -11.04 -2.33
C LEU A 133 -11.48 -10.94 -0.91
N GLU A 134 -10.77 -9.85 -0.58
CA GLU A 134 -10.18 -9.65 0.73
C GLU A 134 -10.76 -8.41 1.39
N PHE A 135 -11.14 -8.55 2.65
CA PHE A 135 -11.53 -7.46 3.53
C PHE A 135 -10.54 -7.40 4.68
N SER A 136 -10.01 -6.23 4.94
CA SER A 136 -9.08 -6.01 6.05
C SER A 136 -9.34 -4.68 6.72
N ALA A 137 -9.11 -4.64 8.02
CA ALA A 137 -9.09 -3.45 8.83
C ALA A 137 -7.91 -3.51 9.78
N GLY A 138 -7.34 -2.35 10.11
CA GLY A 138 -6.15 -2.30 10.95
C GLY A 138 -6.10 -1.05 11.79
N VAL A 139 -5.19 -1.03 12.74
CA VAL A 139 -4.84 0.13 13.55
C VAL A 139 -3.34 0.29 13.57
N GLY A 140 -2.86 1.52 13.56
CA GLY A 140 -1.43 1.79 13.53
C GLY A 140 -1.04 3.05 14.27
N VAL A 141 0.26 3.18 14.48
CA VAL A 141 0.88 4.36 15.04
C VAL A 141 1.78 4.95 13.99
N MET A 142 1.57 6.21 13.63
CA MET A 142 2.39 6.89 12.64
C MET A 142 3.09 8.08 13.25
N TRP A 143 4.39 8.13 13.08
CA TRP A 143 5.18 9.33 13.30
C TRP A 143 5.14 10.16 12.03
N TYR A 144 4.77 11.44 12.17
CA TYR A 144 4.67 12.35 11.04
C TYR A 144 5.54 13.58 11.21
N ARG A 145 5.99 14.11 10.06
CA ARG A 145 6.64 15.42 9.94
C ARG A 145 5.89 16.19 8.87
N GLU A 146 5.47 17.39 9.19
CA GLU A 146 4.61 18.20 8.34
C GLU A 146 5.21 19.58 8.09
N LYS A 147 5.01 20.08 6.88
CA LYS A 147 5.25 21.45 6.47
C LYS A 147 3.91 22.11 6.21
N LYS A 148 3.64 23.19 6.94
CA LYS A 148 2.47 24.05 6.74
C LYS A 148 2.91 25.35 6.08
N TYR A 149 2.33 25.72 4.98
CA TYR A 149 2.61 26.97 4.28
C TYR A 149 1.35 27.50 3.60
N ALA A 150 1.26 28.85 3.51
CA ALA A 150 0.19 29.53 2.77
C ALA A 150 0.43 29.37 1.26
N GLU A 151 -0.64 29.32 0.49
CA GLU A 151 -0.60 29.22 -0.97
C GLU A 151 0.19 30.39 -1.55
N GLY A 152 1.19 30.10 -2.43
CA GLY A 152 2.07 31.09 -3.06
C GLY A 152 3.48 31.22 -2.45
N THR A 153 3.79 30.52 -1.36
CA THR A 153 5.14 30.53 -0.76
C THR A 153 6.08 29.54 -1.45
N ASN A 154 7.35 29.95 -1.68
CA ASN A 154 8.36 29.10 -2.33
C ASN A 154 8.62 27.82 -1.52
N MET A 155 8.31 26.66 -2.10
CA MET A 155 8.40 25.34 -1.48
C MET A 155 9.78 24.95 -0.96
N ASN A 156 10.85 25.49 -1.54
CA ASN A 156 12.24 25.15 -1.18
C ASN A 156 12.73 25.75 0.14
N LYS A 157 12.03 26.75 0.68
CA LYS A 157 12.40 27.44 1.93
C LYS A 157 11.55 27.05 3.14
N ALA A 158 10.49 26.22 2.95
CA ALA A 158 9.65 25.81 4.06
C ALA A 158 10.34 24.71 4.89
N GLU A 159 10.66 25.02 6.14
CA GLU A 159 11.14 24.03 7.11
C GLU A 159 10.00 23.20 7.70
N TYR A 160 10.32 22.00 8.24
CA TYR A 160 9.36 21.21 8.98
C TYR A 160 8.98 21.92 10.26
N ASN A 161 7.73 22.38 10.38
CA ASN A 161 7.25 23.17 11.50
C ASN A 161 6.26 22.44 12.41
N ALA A 162 5.88 21.20 12.07
CA ALA A 162 5.11 20.32 12.92
C ALA A 162 5.61 18.87 12.83
N LYS A 163 5.74 18.23 13.96
CA LYS A 163 6.07 16.80 14.09
C LYS A 163 5.28 16.20 15.25
N GLY A 164 4.89 14.95 15.15
CA GLY A 164 4.14 14.29 16.21
C GLY A 164 3.90 12.82 15.92
N MET A 165 3.11 12.21 16.76
CA MET A 165 2.66 10.84 16.67
C MET A 165 1.13 10.84 16.62
N LYS A 166 0.53 10.04 15.74
CA LYS A 166 -0.91 9.93 15.57
C LYS A 166 -1.31 8.46 15.44
N TYR A 167 -2.39 8.10 16.09
CA TYR A 167 -3.06 6.81 15.87
C TYR A 167 -3.90 6.91 14.60
N VAL A 168 -3.81 5.88 13.76
CA VAL A 168 -4.51 5.81 12.47
C VAL A 168 -5.25 4.49 12.40
N PRO A 169 -6.55 4.50 12.05
CA PRO A 169 -7.34 3.30 11.81
C PRO A 169 -7.00 2.65 10.48
#